data_bcec66db1570927a7bf3330ec75d968f
#
_entry.id   bcec66db1570927a7bf3330ec75d968f
#
_cell.length_a   1.000
_cell.length_b   1.000
_cell.length_c   1.000
_cell.angle_alpha   90.00
_cell.angle_beta   90.00
_cell.angle_gamma   90.00
#
_symmetry.space_group_name_H-M   'P 1'
#
loop_
_entity.id
_entity.type
_entity.pdbx_description
1 polymer ?
#
loop_
_entity_poly.entity_id
_entity_poly.type
_entity_poly.pdbx_seq_one_letter_code
_entity_poly.pdbx_strand_id
1 'polypeptide(L)'
;MTTHWSVVHDFALQETDPDRAQAALTRLCSDYWPPLYRFIRRRGYSRADAEDLTQGFFTYLIEKHAYATPDRSKGKFRTFLLMLLKRYLSAARGHEARQKRGGGCEMVFLDGGKLNALEQVSEDSLLIGAPLDEERLFEWNWAAALVSRALENLCTEYSGGPKARVLEELRPFLTGGVGLPSQEKVAARLGVPLETLRSHLSRLRSRYRALLRAEVLRTVAQENDIDEELRYLCRVLIVSA
;
A
#
# COMPACT_ATOMS: atom_id res chain seq x y z
N MET A 1 -18.77 -6.09 -2.64
CA MET A 1 -17.39 -5.57 -2.63
C MET A 1 -16.60 -6.33 -1.57
N THR A 2 -15.42 -6.83 -1.94
CA THR A 2 -14.57 -7.63 -1.04
C THR A 2 -13.64 -6.71 -0.26
N THR A 3 -13.71 -6.72 1.06
CA THR A 3 -12.75 -6.07 1.96
C THR A 3 -11.54 -6.99 2.16
N HIS A 4 -10.37 -6.50 2.63
CA HIS A 4 -9.23 -7.37 2.95
C HIS A 4 -9.61 -8.41 4.02
N TRP A 5 -10.54 -8.10 4.92
CA TRP A 5 -11.13 -9.06 5.83
C TRP A 5 -11.97 -10.14 5.14
N SER A 6 -12.73 -9.77 4.09
CA SER A 6 -13.50 -10.76 3.31
C SER A 6 -12.61 -11.58 2.39
N VAL A 7 -11.51 -11.01 1.86
CA VAL A 7 -10.48 -11.76 1.13
C VAL A 7 -9.91 -12.87 2.00
N VAL A 8 -9.61 -12.55 3.23
CA VAL A 8 -9.13 -13.49 4.24
C VAL A 8 -10.21 -14.54 4.57
N HIS A 9 -11.47 -14.14 4.65
CA HIS A 9 -12.60 -15.05 4.84
C HIS A 9 -12.89 -15.90 3.58
N ASP A 10 -12.84 -15.30 2.39
CA ASP A 10 -13.04 -16.00 1.11
C ASP A 10 -11.91 -17.01 0.86
N PHE A 11 -10.69 -16.75 1.38
CA PHE A 11 -9.60 -17.71 1.36
C PHE A 11 -9.83 -18.91 2.31
N ALA A 12 -10.49 -18.68 3.44
CA ALA A 12 -10.93 -19.78 4.32
C ALA A 12 -11.98 -20.69 3.65
N LEU A 13 -12.67 -20.18 2.61
CA LEU A 13 -13.65 -20.90 1.77
C LEU A 13 -13.02 -21.49 0.49
N GLN A 14 -11.72 -21.78 0.50
CA GLN A 14 -10.92 -22.25 -0.64
C GLN A 14 -11.52 -23.45 -1.40
N GLU A 15 -12.34 -24.24 -0.72
CA GLU A 15 -13.02 -25.40 -1.29
C GLU A 15 -14.14 -25.04 -2.30
N THR A 16 -14.65 -23.78 -2.26
CA THR A 16 -15.83 -23.39 -3.06
C THR A 16 -15.49 -22.62 -4.34
N ASP A 17 -14.39 -21.83 -4.38
CA ASP A 17 -13.96 -21.06 -5.55
C ASP A 17 -12.44 -20.78 -5.50
N PRO A 18 -11.61 -21.72 -5.99
CA PRO A 18 -10.16 -21.61 -5.90
C PRO A 18 -9.58 -20.44 -6.71
N ASP A 19 -10.17 -20.08 -7.86
CA ASP A 19 -9.69 -18.98 -8.71
C ASP A 19 -9.92 -17.64 -8.03
N ARG A 20 -11.05 -17.45 -7.41
CA ARG A 20 -11.38 -16.26 -6.64
C ARG A 20 -10.49 -16.12 -5.40
N ALA A 21 -10.24 -17.22 -4.71
CA ALA A 21 -9.33 -17.25 -3.55
C ALA A 21 -7.90 -16.88 -3.96
N GLN A 22 -7.41 -17.42 -5.08
CA GLN A 22 -6.08 -17.11 -5.61
C GLN A 22 -5.95 -15.64 -6.04
N ALA A 23 -6.94 -15.10 -6.74
CA ALA A 23 -6.95 -13.69 -7.14
C ALA A 23 -6.97 -12.75 -5.93
N ALA A 24 -7.74 -13.09 -4.90
CA ALA A 24 -7.83 -12.35 -3.66
C ALA A 24 -6.50 -12.35 -2.91
N LEU A 25 -5.82 -13.50 -2.83
CA LEU A 25 -4.50 -13.64 -2.22
C LEU A 25 -3.42 -12.86 -2.96
N THR A 26 -3.38 -12.99 -4.28
CA THR A 26 -2.44 -12.25 -5.13
C THR A 26 -2.56 -10.75 -4.89
N ARG A 27 -3.78 -10.27 -4.80
CA ARG A 27 -4.07 -8.87 -4.51
C ARG A 27 -3.61 -8.47 -3.11
N LEU A 28 -3.92 -9.28 -2.09
CA LEU A 28 -3.48 -9.03 -0.71
C LEU A 28 -1.95 -8.93 -0.64
N CYS A 29 -1.25 -9.88 -1.26
CA CYS A 29 0.20 -9.86 -1.36
C CYS A 29 0.69 -8.58 -2.06
N SER A 30 0.14 -8.22 -3.20
CA SER A 30 0.51 -7.00 -3.93
C SER A 30 0.29 -5.73 -3.12
N ASP A 31 -0.81 -5.64 -2.37
CA ASP A 31 -1.18 -4.47 -1.58
C ASP A 31 -0.30 -4.28 -0.34
N TYR A 32 0.12 -5.37 0.29
CA TYR A 32 0.87 -5.33 1.55
C TYR A 32 2.35 -5.64 1.43
N TRP A 33 2.82 -6.15 0.29
CA TRP A 33 4.25 -6.39 0.07
C TRP A 33 5.11 -5.15 0.34
N PRO A 34 4.84 -3.98 -0.29
CA PRO A 34 5.72 -2.82 -0.13
C PRO A 34 5.82 -2.32 1.32
N PRO A 35 4.73 -2.12 2.09
CA PRO A 35 4.85 -1.66 3.47
C PRO A 35 5.50 -2.69 4.40
N LEU A 36 5.28 -4.00 4.20
CA LEU A 36 5.90 -5.06 5.01
C LEU A 36 7.39 -5.19 4.71
N TYR A 37 7.79 -5.19 3.44
CA TYR A 37 9.17 -5.20 2.99
C TYR A 37 9.96 -4.02 3.58
N ARG A 38 9.44 -2.79 3.44
CA ARG A 38 10.08 -1.59 4.00
C ARG A 38 10.22 -1.67 5.52
N PHE A 39 9.23 -2.21 6.21
CA PHE A 39 9.30 -2.43 7.66
C PHE A 39 10.45 -3.38 8.03
N ILE A 40 10.64 -4.47 7.29
CA ILE A 40 11.73 -5.43 7.51
C ILE A 40 13.08 -4.79 7.19
N ARG A 41 13.21 -4.08 6.04
CA ARG A 41 14.42 -3.37 5.65
C ARG A 41 14.91 -2.39 6.74
N ARG A 42 13.99 -1.64 7.32
CA ARG A 42 14.33 -0.67 8.37
C ARG A 42 14.85 -1.32 9.66
N ARG A 43 14.57 -2.58 9.88
CA ARG A 43 15.15 -3.36 11.00
C ARG A 43 16.58 -3.82 10.76
N GLY A 44 17.21 -3.35 9.68
CA GLY A 44 18.61 -3.62 9.36
C GLY A 44 18.84 -4.92 8.59
N TYR A 45 17.79 -5.59 8.11
CA TYR A 45 17.96 -6.74 7.23
C TYR A 45 18.49 -6.32 5.86
N SER A 46 19.33 -7.13 5.24
CA SER A 46 19.77 -6.92 3.87
C SER A 46 18.58 -6.94 2.88
N ARG A 47 18.80 -6.52 1.65
CA ARG A 47 17.78 -6.59 0.61
C ARG A 47 17.27 -8.02 0.42
N ALA A 48 18.19 -8.97 0.22
CA ALA A 48 17.87 -10.37 0.03
C ALA A 48 17.12 -10.95 1.23
N ASP A 49 17.61 -10.74 2.45
CA ASP A 49 16.95 -11.24 3.66
C ASP A 49 15.55 -10.64 3.83
N ALA A 50 15.35 -9.37 3.49
CA ALA A 50 14.05 -8.72 3.59
C ALA A 50 13.06 -9.24 2.54
N GLU A 51 13.51 -9.52 1.32
CA GLU A 51 12.72 -10.18 0.28
C GLU A 51 12.29 -11.57 0.76
N ASP A 52 13.23 -12.38 1.23
CA ASP A 52 12.98 -13.74 1.72
C ASP A 52 12.04 -13.75 2.93
N LEU A 53 12.26 -12.87 3.91
CA LEU A 53 11.40 -12.76 5.08
C LEU A 53 10.00 -12.27 4.73
N THR A 54 9.86 -11.37 3.75
CA THR A 54 8.55 -10.91 3.29
C THR A 54 7.80 -12.05 2.60
N GLN A 55 8.47 -12.78 1.70
CA GLN A 55 7.90 -13.94 1.01
C GLN A 55 7.53 -15.04 2.01
N GLY A 56 8.45 -15.39 2.90
CA GLY A 56 8.23 -16.41 3.92
C GLY A 56 7.08 -16.05 4.88
N PHE A 57 6.89 -14.76 5.17
CA PHE A 57 5.75 -14.29 5.95
C PHE A 57 4.42 -14.54 5.24
N PHE A 58 4.32 -14.26 3.92
CA PHE A 58 3.10 -14.56 3.16
C PHE A 58 2.85 -16.06 3.08
N THR A 59 3.90 -16.88 2.87
CA THR A 59 3.80 -18.35 2.93
C THR A 59 3.28 -18.80 4.30
N TYR A 60 3.83 -18.26 5.39
CA TYR A 60 3.37 -18.53 6.75
C TYR A 60 1.89 -18.17 6.95
N LEU A 61 1.45 -17.00 6.44
CA LEU A 61 0.04 -16.60 6.51
C LEU A 61 -0.86 -17.63 5.83
N ILE A 62 -0.46 -18.12 4.66
CA ILE A 62 -1.22 -19.07 3.85
C ILE A 62 -1.29 -20.43 4.56
N GLU A 63 -0.13 -21.03 4.90
CA GLU A 63 -0.03 -22.37 5.45
C GLU A 63 -0.68 -22.51 6.83
N LYS A 64 -0.51 -21.51 7.68
CA LYS A 64 -1.03 -21.56 9.05
C LYS A 64 -2.47 -21.10 9.16
N HIS A 65 -3.12 -20.75 8.04
CA HIS A 65 -4.45 -20.11 8.08
C HIS A 65 -4.50 -19.05 9.20
N ALA A 66 -3.38 -18.34 9.39
CA ALA A 66 -3.20 -17.37 10.48
C ALA A 66 -4.22 -16.22 10.43
N TYR A 67 -4.92 -16.15 9.32
CA TYR A 67 -6.06 -15.28 9.05
C TYR A 67 -7.41 -15.89 9.49
N ALA A 68 -7.51 -17.19 9.78
CA ALA A 68 -8.78 -17.87 10.07
C ALA A 68 -9.41 -17.46 11.43
N THR A 69 -8.65 -16.76 12.26
CA THR A 69 -9.12 -16.24 13.55
C THR A 69 -9.07 -14.70 13.64
N PRO A 70 -9.39 -13.93 12.58
CA PRO A 70 -9.44 -12.48 12.71
C PRO A 70 -10.76 -12.10 13.36
N ASP A 71 -10.69 -11.71 14.58
CA ASP A 71 -11.81 -11.05 15.25
C ASP A 71 -11.90 -9.62 14.69
N ARG A 72 -12.88 -9.40 13.81
CA ARG A 72 -13.17 -8.08 13.21
C ARG A 72 -13.40 -7.00 14.25
N SER A 73 -13.76 -7.39 15.49
CA SER A 73 -13.93 -6.47 16.62
C SER A 73 -12.59 -5.94 17.19
N LYS A 74 -11.46 -6.57 16.85
CA LYS A 74 -10.12 -6.26 17.41
C LYS A 74 -9.31 -5.23 16.61
N GLY A 75 -9.89 -4.54 15.64
CA GLY A 75 -9.23 -3.41 14.99
C GLY A 75 -8.95 -3.56 13.50
N LYS A 76 -8.04 -2.73 13.02
CA LYS A 76 -7.72 -2.57 11.60
C LYS A 76 -6.87 -3.74 11.09
N PHE A 77 -7.16 -4.23 9.88
CA PHE A 77 -6.45 -5.37 9.28
C PHE A 77 -4.92 -5.15 9.22
N ARG A 78 -4.46 -3.94 8.92
CA ARG A 78 -3.02 -3.62 8.90
C ARG A 78 -2.33 -3.81 10.25
N THR A 79 -3.01 -3.44 11.34
CA THR A 79 -2.49 -3.62 12.72
C THR A 79 -2.35 -5.11 13.04
N PHE A 80 -3.34 -5.90 12.65
CA PHE A 80 -3.30 -7.36 12.77
C PHE A 80 -2.11 -7.95 11.98
N LEU A 81 -1.94 -7.54 10.71
CA LEU A 81 -0.83 -7.98 9.87
C LEU A 81 0.54 -7.62 10.47
N LEU A 82 0.69 -6.39 10.96
CA LEU A 82 1.93 -5.96 11.60
C LEU A 82 2.24 -6.75 12.88
N MET A 83 1.22 -7.05 13.67
CA MET A 83 1.37 -7.89 14.87
C MET A 83 1.84 -9.31 14.49
N LEU A 84 1.25 -9.90 13.45
CA LEU A 84 1.66 -11.22 12.96
C LEU A 84 3.08 -11.21 12.40
N LEU A 85 3.44 -10.17 11.62
CA LEU A 85 4.80 -10.00 11.11
C LEU A 85 5.82 -9.92 12.24
N LYS A 86 5.56 -9.12 13.28
CA LYS A 86 6.46 -9.01 14.44
C LYS A 86 6.68 -10.37 15.12
N ARG A 87 5.62 -11.17 15.28
CA ARG A 87 5.70 -12.53 15.82
C ARG A 87 6.51 -13.47 14.91
N TYR A 88 6.26 -13.41 13.60
CA TYR A 88 6.99 -14.18 12.60
C TYR A 88 8.50 -13.86 12.63
N LEU A 89 8.87 -12.58 12.61
CA LEU A 89 10.26 -12.15 12.66
C LEU A 89 10.95 -12.55 13.98
N SER A 90 10.24 -12.51 15.10
CA SER A 90 10.77 -12.98 16.39
C SER A 90 11.06 -14.48 16.36
N ALA A 91 10.15 -15.28 15.77
CA ALA A 91 10.35 -16.73 15.61
C ALA A 91 11.50 -17.04 14.64
N ALA A 92 11.61 -16.32 13.51
CA ALA A 92 12.68 -16.49 12.53
C ALA A 92 14.05 -16.22 13.14
N ARG A 93 14.22 -15.13 13.90
CA ARG A 93 15.46 -14.85 14.66
C ARG A 93 15.82 -15.95 15.63
N GLY A 94 14.83 -16.50 16.35
CA GLY A 94 15.03 -17.64 17.25
C GLY A 94 15.47 -18.90 16.52
N HIS A 95 15.03 -19.07 15.28
CA HIS A 95 15.39 -20.22 14.43
C HIS A 95 16.81 -20.07 13.87
N GLU A 96 17.19 -18.89 13.36
CA GLU A 96 18.55 -18.58 12.89
C GLU A 96 19.60 -18.72 14.00
N ALA A 97 19.27 -18.28 15.22
CA ALA A 97 20.13 -18.45 16.38
C ALA A 97 20.34 -19.93 16.73
N ARG A 98 19.38 -20.81 16.40
CA ARG A 98 19.51 -22.27 16.56
C ARG A 98 20.18 -22.94 15.37
N GLN A 99 19.96 -22.44 14.12
CA GLN A 99 20.55 -22.98 12.90
C GLN A 99 22.04 -22.65 12.74
N LYS A 100 22.53 -21.54 13.30
CA LYS A 100 23.99 -21.33 13.46
C LYS A 100 24.66 -22.46 14.25
N ARG A 101 23.86 -23.42 14.77
CA ARG A 101 24.29 -24.67 15.39
C ARG A 101 23.97 -25.94 14.56
N GLY A 102 23.47 -25.83 13.31
CA GLY A 102 23.32 -26.94 12.35
C GLY A 102 21.97 -27.00 11.58
N GLY A 103 22.02 -26.95 10.26
CA GLY A 103 21.03 -27.47 9.33
C GLY A 103 20.23 -26.47 8.48
N GLY A 104 20.29 -26.57 7.14
CA GLY A 104 19.70 -25.67 6.15
C GLY A 104 18.37 -26.15 5.53
N CYS A 105 17.64 -25.23 4.94
CA CYS A 105 16.49 -25.45 4.03
C CYS A 105 16.49 -24.47 2.87
N GLU A 106 16.06 -24.92 1.71
CA GLU A 106 16.12 -24.29 0.37
C GLU A 106 14.85 -23.48 0.05
N MET A 107 14.97 -22.32 -0.64
CA MET A 107 13.86 -21.40 -0.97
C MET A 107 13.77 -21.05 -2.46
N VAL A 108 12.57 -20.73 -2.96
CA VAL A 108 12.21 -20.45 -4.37
C VAL A 108 11.83 -18.98 -4.56
N PHE A 109 12.30 -18.34 -5.63
CA PHE A 109 12.24 -16.90 -5.90
C PHE A 109 11.08 -16.45 -6.81
N LEU A 110 10.58 -15.22 -6.60
CA LEU A 110 9.67 -14.46 -7.46
C LEU A 110 10.34 -13.20 -8.05
N ASP A 111 9.93 -12.83 -9.26
CA ASP A 111 10.56 -11.91 -10.23
C ASP A 111 10.85 -10.47 -9.71
N GLY A 112 12.10 -10.02 -9.92
CA GLY A 112 12.69 -8.79 -9.36
C GLY A 112 12.36 -7.46 -10.06
N GLY A 113 11.55 -7.42 -11.12
CA GLY A 113 11.34 -6.20 -11.92
C GLY A 113 10.60 -5.06 -11.22
N LYS A 114 9.71 -5.35 -10.26
CA LYS A 114 8.93 -4.34 -9.52
C LYS A 114 9.65 -3.75 -8.30
N LEU A 115 10.72 -4.35 -7.85
CA LEU A 115 11.44 -3.95 -6.63
C LEU A 115 12.32 -2.71 -6.80
N ASN A 116 12.93 -2.53 -7.96
CA ASN A 116 13.83 -1.38 -8.23
C ASN A 116 13.11 -0.03 -8.13
N ALA A 117 11.84 0.06 -8.58
CA ALA A 117 11.05 1.28 -8.47
C ALA A 117 10.64 1.61 -7.02
N LEU A 118 10.55 0.60 -6.15
CA LEU A 118 10.19 0.76 -4.74
C LEU A 118 11.38 1.20 -3.88
N GLU A 119 12.61 0.85 -4.25
CA GLU A 119 13.82 1.27 -3.52
C GLU A 119 14.16 2.74 -3.74
N GLN A 120 14.03 3.26 -4.95
CA GLN A 120 14.27 4.67 -5.24
C GLN A 120 13.37 5.61 -4.43
N VAL A 121 12.12 5.23 -4.19
CA VAL A 121 11.19 5.99 -3.32
C VAL A 121 11.54 5.85 -1.83
N SER A 122 12.27 4.78 -1.43
CA SER A 122 12.61 4.52 -0.02
C SER A 122 13.82 5.28 0.46
N GLU A 123 14.84 5.49 -0.38
CA GLU A 123 16.08 6.17 0.03
C GLU A 123 15.84 7.66 0.28
N ASP A 124 15.03 8.32 -0.57
CA ASP A 124 14.66 9.74 -0.38
C ASP A 124 13.75 9.96 0.83
N SER A 125 12.89 8.99 1.17
CA SER A 125 11.97 9.09 2.32
C SER A 125 12.63 8.78 3.67
N LEU A 126 13.79 8.12 3.68
CA LEU A 126 14.54 7.80 4.91
C LEU A 126 15.32 9.01 5.47
N LEU A 127 15.43 10.10 4.70
CA LEU A 127 16.25 11.27 5.04
C LEU A 127 15.48 12.41 5.71
N ILE A 128 14.16 12.32 5.85
CA ILE A 128 13.34 13.41 6.38
C ILE A 128 12.84 13.08 7.79
N GLY A 129 13.49 13.69 8.81
CA GLY A 129 12.90 13.95 10.12
C GLY A 129 13.15 12.91 11.21
N ALA A 130 12.81 13.26 12.44
CA ALA A 130 13.01 12.55 13.71
C ALA A 130 12.72 11.05 13.64
N PRO A 131 13.30 10.23 14.55
CA PRO A 131 13.08 8.78 14.57
C PRO A 131 11.59 8.49 14.80
N LEU A 132 10.87 8.28 13.71
CA LEU A 132 9.49 7.79 13.78
C LEU A 132 9.52 6.39 14.39
N ASP A 133 8.62 6.13 15.31
CA ASP A 133 8.32 4.78 15.79
C ASP A 133 8.09 3.86 14.60
N GLU A 134 8.63 2.63 14.65
CA GLU A 134 8.50 1.64 13.56
C GLU A 134 7.04 1.45 13.10
N GLU A 135 6.10 1.54 14.04
CA GLU A 135 4.67 1.40 13.75
C GLU A 135 4.13 2.58 12.95
N ARG A 136 4.51 3.80 13.34
CA ARG A 136 4.13 5.03 12.61
C ARG A 136 4.67 5.04 11.19
N LEU A 137 5.90 4.57 11.00
CA LEU A 137 6.46 4.46 9.67
C LEU A 137 5.75 3.41 8.81
N PHE A 138 5.41 2.27 9.39
CA PHE A 138 4.60 1.26 8.69
C PHE A 138 3.24 1.85 8.27
N GLU A 139 2.58 2.57 9.16
CA GLU A 139 1.31 3.23 8.86
C GLU A 139 1.46 4.29 7.76
N TRP A 140 2.54 5.06 7.79
CA TRP A 140 2.85 6.02 6.73
C TRP A 140 3.08 5.34 5.37
N ASN A 141 3.91 4.31 5.33
CA ASN A 141 4.17 3.54 4.11
C ASN A 141 2.89 2.91 3.54
N TRP A 142 2.04 2.42 4.42
CA TRP A 142 0.75 1.86 4.04
C TRP A 142 -0.19 2.95 3.50
N ALA A 143 -0.29 4.09 4.14
CA ALA A 143 -1.07 5.24 3.68
C ALA A 143 -0.57 5.74 2.32
N ALA A 144 0.74 5.88 2.15
CA ALA A 144 1.37 6.26 0.90
C ALA A 144 1.06 5.26 -0.24
N ALA A 145 1.08 3.96 0.05
CA ALA A 145 0.73 2.92 -0.92
C ALA A 145 -0.74 3.02 -1.37
N LEU A 146 -1.69 3.35 -0.47
CA LEU A 146 -3.09 3.58 -0.84
C LEU A 146 -3.26 4.79 -1.78
N VAL A 147 -2.59 5.90 -1.44
CA VAL A 147 -2.58 7.13 -2.25
C VAL A 147 -1.99 6.86 -3.63
N SER A 148 -0.86 6.15 -3.70
CA SER A 148 -0.22 5.78 -4.98
C SER A 148 -1.13 4.94 -5.86
N ARG A 149 -1.78 3.91 -5.31
CA ARG A 149 -2.73 3.08 -6.06
C ARG A 149 -3.94 3.86 -6.58
N ALA A 150 -4.49 4.76 -5.77
CA ALA A 150 -5.59 5.60 -6.22
C ALA A 150 -5.16 6.52 -7.39
N LEU A 151 -3.92 7.02 -7.37
CA LEU A 151 -3.35 7.79 -8.47
C LEU A 151 -3.08 6.93 -9.71
N GLU A 152 -2.53 5.73 -9.54
CA GLU A 152 -2.30 4.79 -10.64
C GLU A 152 -3.61 4.42 -11.33
N ASN A 153 -4.66 4.13 -10.56
CA ASN A 153 -6.00 3.86 -11.08
C ASN A 153 -6.54 5.06 -11.86
N LEU A 154 -6.36 6.29 -11.34
CA LEU A 154 -6.73 7.50 -12.05
C LEU A 154 -5.94 7.67 -13.35
N CYS A 155 -4.63 7.43 -13.33
CA CYS A 155 -3.78 7.47 -14.52
C CYS A 155 -4.23 6.46 -15.57
N THR A 156 -4.59 5.26 -15.16
CA THR A 156 -5.11 4.22 -16.05
C THR A 156 -6.44 4.62 -16.72
N GLU A 157 -7.36 5.22 -15.96
CA GLU A 157 -8.64 5.71 -16.49
C GLU A 157 -8.47 6.86 -17.50
N TYR A 158 -7.43 7.65 -17.34
CA TYR A 158 -7.13 8.80 -18.19
C TYR A 158 -6.03 8.49 -19.23
N SER A 159 -5.53 7.25 -19.30
CA SER A 159 -4.56 6.83 -20.29
C SER A 159 -5.18 6.86 -21.69
N GLY A 160 -4.92 7.89 -22.45
CA GLY A 160 -5.33 8.01 -23.85
C GLY A 160 -5.87 9.38 -24.24
N GLY A 161 -5.40 9.85 -25.39
CA GLY A 161 -5.88 11.06 -26.04
C GLY A 161 -5.75 12.36 -25.22
N PRO A 162 -6.64 13.34 -25.45
CA PRO A 162 -6.57 14.66 -24.81
C PRO A 162 -6.66 14.63 -23.28
N LYS A 163 -7.31 13.61 -22.73
CA LYS A 163 -7.47 13.45 -21.26
C LYS A 163 -6.16 13.18 -20.55
N ALA A 164 -5.24 12.44 -21.17
CA ALA A 164 -3.93 12.12 -20.59
C ALA A 164 -3.12 13.40 -20.36
N ARG A 165 -3.07 14.30 -21.35
CA ARG A 165 -2.39 15.58 -21.23
C ARG A 165 -2.98 16.46 -20.13
N VAL A 166 -4.30 16.48 -19.99
CA VAL A 166 -4.98 17.23 -18.92
C VAL A 166 -4.61 16.66 -17.54
N LEU A 167 -4.57 15.33 -17.39
CA LEU A 167 -4.17 14.70 -16.15
C LEU A 167 -2.71 15.01 -15.81
N GLU A 168 -1.79 14.90 -16.77
CA GLU A 168 -0.36 15.17 -16.56
C GLU A 168 -0.13 16.58 -15.99
N GLU A 169 -0.78 17.58 -16.59
CA GLU A 169 -0.67 18.98 -16.16
C GLU A 169 -1.37 19.26 -14.81
N LEU A 170 -2.44 18.52 -14.49
CA LEU A 170 -3.21 18.75 -13.28
C LEU A 170 -2.84 17.82 -12.11
N ARG A 171 -2.10 16.74 -12.35
CA ARG A 171 -1.67 15.78 -11.32
C ARG A 171 -0.99 16.45 -10.11
N PRO A 172 -0.08 17.43 -10.27
CA PRO A 172 0.54 18.10 -9.13
C PRO A 172 -0.45 18.78 -8.18
N PHE A 173 -1.61 19.24 -8.71
CA PHE A 173 -2.67 19.86 -7.91
C PHE A 173 -3.53 18.86 -7.12
N LEU A 174 -3.39 17.56 -7.38
CA LEU A 174 -4.06 16.50 -6.63
C LEU A 174 -3.25 16.08 -5.41
N THR A 175 -1.93 16.03 -5.55
CA THR A 175 -1.01 15.51 -4.51
C THR A 175 -0.46 16.58 -3.59
N GLY A 176 -0.64 17.85 -3.97
CA GLY A 176 0.02 18.96 -3.29
C GLY A 176 1.52 18.97 -3.60
N GLY A 177 2.10 20.12 -3.69
CA GLY A 177 3.55 20.26 -3.93
C GLY A 177 4.00 21.69 -3.66
N VAL A 178 5.26 21.85 -3.30
CA VAL A 178 5.91 23.17 -3.20
C VAL A 178 6.23 23.65 -4.62
N GLY A 179 5.91 24.92 -4.92
CA GLY A 179 6.24 25.51 -6.23
C GLY A 179 5.28 25.14 -7.37
N LEU A 180 4.04 24.81 -7.07
CA LEU A 180 3.03 24.57 -8.11
C LEU A 180 2.90 25.76 -9.06
N PRO A 181 2.79 25.52 -10.38
CA PRO A 181 2.52 26.58 -11.34
C PRO A 181 1.14 27.20 -11.08
N SER A 182 0.96 28.48 -11.41
CA SER A 182 -0.36 29.10 -11.30
C SER A 182 -1.35 28.44 -12.29
N GLN A 183 -2.63 28.42 -11.92
CA GLN A 183 -3.68 27.82 -12.75
C GLN A 183 -3.77 28.51 -14.12
N GLU A 184 -3.50 29.81 -14.18
CA GLU A 184 -3.48 30.59 -15.41
C GLU A 184 -2.39 30.10 -16.38
N LYS A 185 -1.17 29.83 -15.85
CA LYS A 185 -0.07 29.28 -16.66
C LYS A 185 -0.41 27.90 -17.21
N VAL A 186 -1.06 27.05 -16.40
CA VAL A 186 -1.47 25.70 -16.84
C VAL A 186 -2.61 25.80 -17.88
N ALA A 187 -3.58 26.68 -17.67
CA ALA A 187 -4.65 26.94 -18.66
C ALA A 187 -4.10 27.37 -20.01
N ALA A 188 -3.12 28.28 -19.99
CA ALA A 188 -2.44 28.74 -21.22
C ALA A 188 -1.70 27.58 -21.93
N ARG A 189 -0.98 26.71 -21.19
CA ARG A 189 -0.29 25.53 -21.76
C ARG A 189 -1.26 24.51 -22.37
N LEU A 190 -2.42 24.36 -21.78
CA LEU A 190 -3.46 23.44 -22.28
C LEU A 190 -4.30 24.08 -23.39
N GLY A 191 -4.20 25.39 -23.60
CA GLY A 191 -5.00 26.11 -24.59
C GLY A 191 -6.49 26.17 -24.23
N VAL A 192 -6.83 26.21 -22.93
CA VAL A 192 -8.22 26.24 -22.46
C VAL A 192 -8.50 27.46 -21.57
N PRO A 193 -9.74 27.95 -21.52
CA PRO A 193 -10.15 28.96 -20.57
C PRO A 193 -9.90 28.52 -19.11
N LEU A 194 -9.57 29.48 -18.23
CA LEU A 194 -9.33 29.20 -16.81
C LEU A 194 -10.51 28.50 -16.13
N GLU A 195 -11.73 28.85 -16.45
CA GLU A 195 -12.95 28.21 -15.94
C GLU A 195 -13.07 26.74 -16.38
N THR A 196 -12.67 26.45 -17.61
CA THR A 196 -12.60 25.05 -18.10
C THR A 196 -11.55 24.27 -17.33
N LEU A 197 -10.37 24.85 -17.07
CA LEU A 197 -9.33 24.23 -16.25
C LEU A 197 -9.84 23.93 -14.84
N ARG A 198 -10.50 24.88 -14.18
CA ARG A 198 -11.09 24.70 -12.84
C ARG A 198 -12.12 23.57 -12.81
N SER A 199 -12.95 23.49 -13.86
CA SER A 199 -13.91 22.39 -14.02
C SER A 199 -13.22 21.04 -14.17
N HIS A 200 -12.13 20.96 -14.97
CA HIS A 200 -11.33 19.74 -15.09
C HIS A 200 -10.70 19.34 -13.75
N LEU A 201 -10.10 20.29 -13.03
CA LEU A 201 -9.49 20.06 -11.73
C LEU A 201 -10.52 19.59 -10.70
N SER A 202 -11.71 20.17 -10.67
CA SER A 202 -12.80 19.76 -9.80
C SER A 202 -13.24 18.31 -10.08
N ARG A 203 -13.42 17.94 -11.36
CA ARG A 203 -13.78 16.57 -11.76
C ARG A 203 -12.69 15.57 -11.40
N LEU A 204 -11.42 15.91 -11.65
CA LEU A 204 -10.27 15.06 -11.27
C LEU A 204 -10.20 14.84 -9.76
N ARG A 205 -10.36 15.89 -8.96
CA ARG A 205 -10.41 15.80 -7.50
C ARG A 205 -11.56 14.91 -7.01
N SER A 206 -12.72 15.08 -7.60
CA SER A 206 -13.89 14.23 -7.27
C SER A 206 -13.62 12.77 -7.61
N ARG A 207 -13.06 12.49 -8.81
CA ARG A 207 -12.75 11.11 -9.22
C ARG A 207 -11.65 10.49 -8.36
N TYR A 208 -10.59 11.24 -8.09
CA TYR A 208 -9.50 10.80 -7.22
C TYR A 208 -10.00 10.44 -5.81
N ARG A 209 -10.88 11.29 -5.22
CA ARG A 209 -11.50 10.98 -3.93
C ARG A 209 -12.33 9.70 -3.97
N ALA A 210 -13.09 9.49 -5.05
CA ALA A 210 -13.87 8.27 -5.23
C ALA A 210 -12.97 7.02 -5.30
N LEU A 211 -11.85 7.09 -6.04
CA LEU A 211 -10.87 6.00 -6.12
C LEU A 211 -10.20 5.75 -4.78
N LEU A 212 -9.80 6.80 -4.05
CA LEU A 212 -9.21 6.67 -2.73
C LEU A 212 -10.20 6.05 -1.72
N ARG A 213 -11.48 6.47 -1.76
CA ARG A 213 -12.54 5.84 -0.96
C ARG A 213 -12.70 4.36 -1.28
N ALA A 214 -12.62 3.99 -2.55
CA ALA A 214 -12.70 2.59 -2.98
C ALA A 214 -11.50 1.76 -2.47
N GLU A 215 -10.29 2.34 -2.44
CA GLU A 215 -9.12 1.68 -1.85
C GLU A 215 -9.28 1.52 -0.32
N VAL A 216 -9.73 2.57 0.37
CA VAL A 216 -9.96 2.54 1.83
C VAL A 216 -11.07 1.57 2.21
N LEU A 217 -12.16 1.51 1.44
CA LEU A 217 -13.27 0.58 1.68
C LEU A 217 -12.81 -0.87 1.78
N ARG A 218 -11.76 -1.25 1.06
CA ARG A 218 -11.18 -2.60 1.13
C ARG A 218 -10.50 -2.90 2.45
N THR A 219 -10.02 -1.88 3.14
CA THR A 219 -9.19 -2.01 4.34
C THR A 219 -9.99 -1.94 5.64
N VAL A 220 -11.22 -1.45 5.58
CA VAL A 220 -12.12 -1.31 6.73
C VAL A 220 -13.09 -2.49 6.83
N ALA A 221 -13.57 -2.76 8.04
CA ALA A 221 -14.54 -3.83 8.28
C ALA A 221 -15.96 -3.42 7.85
N GLN A 222 -16.31 -2.15 8.03
CA GLN A 222 -17.62 -1.59 7.73
C GLN A 222 -17.51 -0.33 6.88
N GLU A 223 -18.50 -0.08 6.03
CA GLU A 223 -18.53 1.10 5.16
C GLU A 223 -18.57 2.42 5.95
N ASN A 224 -19.21 2.40 7.11
CA ASN A 224 -19.29 3.57 8.01
C ASN A 224 -17.93 4.02 8.54
N ASP A 225 -16.92 3.14 8.53
CA ASP A 225 -15.56 3.44 9.02
C ASP A 225 -14.70 4.19 8.00
N ILE A 226 -15.15 4.31 6.73
CA ILE A 226 -14.35 4.89 5.63
C ILE A 226 -13.94 6.33 5.95
N ASP A 227 -14.86 7.16 6.42
CA ASP A 227 -14.58 8.59 6.65
C ASP A 227 -13.64 8.80 7.83
N GLU A 228 -13.73 7.96 8.85
CA GLU A 228 -12.78 7.96 9.96
C GLU A 228 -11.40 7.53 9.50
N GLU A 229 -11.34 6.47 8.69
CA GLU A 229 -10.09 5.96 8.14
C GLU A 229 -9.41 6.96 7.21
N LEU A 230 -10.16 7.64 6.35
CA LEU A 230 -9.63 8.72 5.50
C LEU A 230 -9.04 9.88 6.32
N ARG A 231 -9.73 10.31 7.38
CA ARG A 231 -9.19 11.34 8.29
C ARG A 231 -7.92 10.87 9.00
N TYR A 232 -7.87 9.59 9.37
CA TYR A 232 -6.68 8.99 9.96
C TYR A 232 -5.51 9.00 8.97
N LEU A 233 -5.72 8.55 7.72
CA LEU A 233 -4.70 8.57 6.66
C LEU A 233 -4.14 9.97 6.41
N CYS A 234 -5.03 10.97 6.32
CA CYS A 234 -4.60 12.36 6.18
C CYS A 234 -3.69 12.80 7.34
N ARG A 235 -4.04 12.45 8.58
CA ARG A 235 -3.19 12.77 9.75
C ARG A 235 -1.83 12.11 9.68
N VAL A 236 -1.79 10.82 9.33
CA VAL A 236 -0.53 10.05 9.20
C VAL A 236 0.39 10.67 8.16
N LEU A 237 -0.15 11.07 7.01
CA LEU A 237 0.64 11.65 5.92
C LEU A 237 1.10 13.09 6.20
N ILE A 238 0.29 13.91 6.89
CA ILE A 238 0.62 15.31 7.19
C ILE A 238 1.66 15.42 8.32
N VAL A 239 1.56 14.60 9.36
CA VAL A 239 2.48 14.68 10.53
C VAL A 239 3.90 14.21 10.16
N SER A 240 4.05 13.53 9.02
CA SER A 240 5.32 12.98 8.57
C SER A 240 5.93 13.77 7.38
N ALA A 241 5.29 14.86 6.95
CA ALA A 241 5.76 15.80 5.93
C ALA A 241 6.36 17.04 6.60
#